data_58c258502111a0191ebff2fa2b1b7d7c
#
_entry.id   58c258502111a0191ebff2fa2b1b7d7c
#
_cell.length_a   1.000
_cell.length_b   1.000
_cell.length_c   1.000
_cell.angle_alpha   90.00
_cell.angle_beta   90.00
_cell.angle_gamma   90.00
#
_symmetry.space_group_name_H-M   'P 1'
#
loop_
_entity.id
_entity.type
_entity.pdbx_description
1 polymer ?
#
loop_
_entity_poly.entity_id
_entity_poly.type
_entity_poly.pdbx_seq_one_letter_code
_entity_poly.pdbx_strand_id
1 'polypeptide(L)'
;MKRKAKILIIAAAMVPTVAFAWPWSTDMMNQPSIKPQEGTPALFPKRSVPITGIPTKVKDRAEASDLKNPVAVTEASIKKGRDLYQIICAACHGLSGKADSPVSEKIGAVDLTAEYIQNYSDGYIYGTITFGSAIMPAYGVVNEQGGSNDLSPEERWHVVNYLKHQLMKEPASAVTYSTY
;
A
#
# COMPACT_ATOMS: atom_id res chain seq x y z
N MET A 1 6.09 63.45 -38.38
CA MET A 1 6.54 62.17 -38.99
C MET A 1 7.41 61.34 -38.04
N LYS A 2 8.42 61.91 -37.38
CA LYS A 2 9.35 61.14 -36.52
C LYS A 2 8.73 60.37 -35.35
N ARG A 3 7.63 60.82 -34.74
CA ARG A 3 6.97 60.19 -33.59
C ARG A 3 6.17 58.94 -34.01
N LYS A 4 5.53 58.96 -35.16
CA LYS A 4 4.78 57.81 -35.70
C LYS A 4 5.71 56.68 -36.16
N ALA A 5 6.87 57.01 -36.71
CA ALA A 5 7.89 56.07 -37.11
C ALA A 5 8.51 55.35 -35.89
N LYS A 6 8.76 56.05 -34.77
CA LYS A 6 9.26 55.41 -33.53
C LYS A 6 8.26 54.46 -32.93
N ILE A 7 6.95 54.76 -32.94
CA ILE A 7 5.90 53.87 -32.45
C ILE A 7 5.77 52.60 -33.28
N LEU A 8 5.91 52.73 -34.59
CA LEU A 8 5.90 51.59 -35.53
C LEU A 8 7.11 50.67 -35.34
N ILE A 9 8.29 51.20 -35.08
CA ILE A 9 9.51 50.42 -34.82
C ILE A 9 9.38 49.66 -33.47
N ILE A 10 8.84 50.29 -32.43
CA ILE A 10 8.64 49.64 -31.13
C ILE A 10 7.58 48.54 -31.25
N ALA A 11 6.49 48.75 -31.97
CA ALA A 11 5.47 47.74 -32.19
C ALA A 11 6.01 46.55 -33.02
N ALA A 12 6.82 46.80 -34.04
CA ALA A 12 7.47 45.76 -34.85
C ALA A 12 8.51 44.95 -34.06
N ALA A 13 9.20 45.57 -33.09
CA ALA A 13 10.16 44.88 -32.22
C ALA A 13 9.50 44.02 -31.15
N MET A 14 8.24 44.31 -30.75
CA MET A 14 7.51 43.48 -29.77
C MET A 14 6.85 42.24 -30.38
N VAL A 15 6.58 42.22 -31.68
CA VAL A 15 5.95 41.06 -32.35
C VAL A 15 6.76 39.78 -32.21
N PRO A 16 8.10 39.76 -32.42
CA PRO A 16 8.85 38.51 -32.25
C PRO A 16 8.94 38.00 -30.82
N THR A 17 8.89 38.88 -29.81
CA THR A 17 8.92 38.45 -28.42
C THR A 17 7.61 37.76 -28.00
N VAL A 18 6.49 38.18 -28.53
CA VAL A 18 5.20 37.49 -28.29
C VAL A 18 5.14 36.15 -29.02
N ALA A 19 5.71 36.09 -30.26
CA ALA A 19 5.75 34.84 -31.02
C ALA A 19 6.65 33.76 -30.38
N PHE A 20 7.72 34.15 -29.68
CA PHE A 20 8.59 33.23 -28.97
C PHE A 20 8.04 32.76 -27.60
N ALA A 21 7.08 33.47 -27.05
CA ALA A 21 6.44 33.07 -25.78
C ALA A 21 5.39 31.94 -25.94
N TRP A 22 4.86 31.74 -27.16
CA TRP A 22 3.83 30.73 -27.42
C TRP A 22 4.33 29.27 -27.40
N PRO A 23 5.52 28.90 -27.83
CA PRO A 23 5.98 27.52 -27.74
C PRO A 23 6.03 26.98 -26.29
N TRP A 24 6.15 27.86 -25.32
CA TRP A 24 6.28 27.47 -23.92
C TRP A 24 4.93 27.16 -23.26
N SER A 25 3.84 27.69 -23.79
CA SER A 25 2.50 27.37 -23.31
C SER A 25 2.07 25.95 -23.64
N THR A 26 2.78 25.27 -24.54
CA THR A 26 2.56 23.86 -24.90
C THR A 26 3.55 22.92 -24.23
N ASP A 27 4.58 23.47 -23.59
CA ASP A 27 5.51 22.69 -22.80
C ASP A 27 4.75 21.98 -21.67
N MET A 28 4.84 20.68 -21.56
CA MET A 28 4.08 19.82 -20.67
C MET A 28 2.58 19.63 -21.00
N MET A 29 2.05 20.23 -22.03
CA MET A 29 0.66 20.02 -22.44
C MET A 29 0.48 18.67 -23.15
N ASN A 30 1.49 18.21 -23.86
CA ASN A 30 1.54 16.93 -24.53
C ASN A 30 2.60 16.04 -23.87
N GLN A 31 2.15 15.22 -22.93
CA GLN A 31 3.00 14.22 -22.29
C GLN A 31 2.94 12.89 -23.07
N PRO A 32 4.01 12.07 -23.04
CA PRO A 32 3.97 10.72 -23.61
C PRO A 32 2.93 9.80 -22.93
N SER A 33 2.44 10.17 -21.75
CA SER A 33 1.42 9.42 -21.04
C SER A 33 0.04 9.67 -21.62
N ILE A 34 -0.75 8.62 -21.76
CA ILE A 34 -2.16 8.70 -22.16
C ILE A 34 -2.95 9.22 -20.96
N LYS A 35 -3.58 10.40 -21.11
CA LYS A 35 -4.46 10.95 -20.10
C LYS A 35 -5.83 10.28 -20.14
N PRO A 36 -6.63 10.38 -19.06
CA PRO A 36 -8.01 9.91 -19.08
C PRO A 36 -8.78 10.49 -20.28
N GLN A 37 -9.49 9.66 -21.04
CA GLN A 37 -10.28 10.00 -22.24
C GLN A 37 -9.49 10.38 -23.50
N GLU A 38 -8.16 10.33 -23.50
CA GLU A 38 -7.35 10.63 -24.70
C GLU A 38 -7.11 9.41 -25.62
N GLY A 39 -7.43 8.23 -25.20
CA GLY A 39 -7.26 7.02 -26.01
C GLY A 39 -7.31 5.72 -25.24
N THR A 40 -7.16 4.61 -25.94
CA THR A 40 -7.07 3.29 -25.31
C THR A 40 -5.72 3.14 -24.61
N PRO A 41 -5.68 2.72 -23.35
CA PRO A 41 -4.43 2.46 -22.66
C PRO A 41 -3.56 1.48 -23.44
N ALA A 42 -2.26 1.74 -23.51
CA ALA A 42 -1.33 0.82 -24.12
C ALA A 42 -1.39 -0.53 -23.40
N LEU A 43 -1.42 -1.61 -24.17
CA LEU A 43 -1.36 -2.96 -23.59
C LEU A 43 -0.02 -3.13 -22.86
N PHE A 44 -0.06 -3.80 -21.71
CA PHE A 44 1.16 -4.14 -21.00
C PHE A 44 2.12 -4.91 -21.92
N PRO A 45 3.43 -4.60 -21.89
CA PRO A 45 4.42 -5.36 -22.64
C PRO A 45 4.30 -6.85 -22.33
N LYS A 46 4.39 -7.68 -23.34
CA LYS A 46 4.47 -9.14 -23.17
C LYS A 46 5.67 -9.42 -22.25
N ARG A 47 5.46 -10.20 -21.18
CA ARG A 47 6.45 -10.50 -20.13
C ARG A 47 6.71 -9.36 -19.09
N SER A 48 5.85 -8.36 -19.02
CA SER A 48 5.90 -7.47 -17.87
C SER A 48 5.52 -8.23 -16.60
N VAL A 49 6.35 -8.11 -15.56
CA VAL A 49 6.00 -8.60 -14.23
C VAL A 49 5.22 -7.49 -13.55
N PRO A 50 3.97 -7.71 -13.13
CA PRO A 50 3.23 -6.68 -12.43
C PRO A 50 3.93 -6.32 -11.12
N ILE A 51 4.06 -5.02 -10.82
CA ILE A 51 4.61 -4.52 -9.55
C ILE A 51 3.77 -5.03 -8.37
N THR A 52 2.51 -5.30 -8.60
CA THR A 52 1.56 -5.85 -7.63
C THR A 52 1.81 -7.32 -7.26
N GLY A 53 2.86 -7.94 -7.79
CA GLY A 53 3.26 -9.31 -7.46
C GLY A 53 2.55 -10.38 -8.27
N ILE A 54 2.87 -11.64 -7.98
CA ILE A 54 2.24 -12.79 -8.60
C ILE A 54 0.87 -12.99 -7.95
N PRO A 55 -0.23 -13.13 -8.72
CA PRO A 55 -1.51 -13.45 -8.16
C PRO A 55 -1.39 -14.69 -7.26
N THR A 56 -1.92 -14.61 -6.06
CA THR A 56 -1.98 -15.77 -5.17
C THR A 56 -2.79 -16.87 -5.84
N LYS A 57 -2.35 -18.12 -5.71
CA LYS A 57 -3.09 -19.27 -6.26
C LYS A 57 -4.42 -19.50 -5.53
N VAL A 58 -4.61 -18.91 -4.38
CA VAL A 58 -5.79 -19.01 -3.53
C VAL A 58 -6.71 -17.82 -3.75
N LYS A 59 -8.02 -18.06 -3.72
CA LYS A 59 -9.05 -17.06 -4.05
C LYS A 59 -9.64 -16.37 -2.84
N ASP A 60 -9.58 -17.01 -1.68
CA ASP A 60 -10.18 -16.51 -0.46
C ASP A 60 -9.43 -16.98 0.80
N ARG A 61 -9.90 -16.52 1.94
CA ARG A 61 -9.34 -16.81 3.25
C ARG A 61 -9.47 -18.28 3.64
N ALA A 62 -10.55 -18.93 3.25
CA ALA A 62 -10.80 -20.33 3.59
C ALA A 62 -9.86 -21.24 2.82
N GLU A 63 -9.70 -21.01 1.51
CA GLU A 63 -8.76 -21.75 0.66
C GLU A 63 -7.31 -21.54 1.10
N ALA A 64 -7.00 -20.35 1.67
CA ALA A 64 -5.67 -20.07 2.19
C ALA A 64 -5.32 -20.86 3.46
N SER A 65 -6.30 -21.47 4.16
CA SER A 65 -6.08 -22.16 5.43
C SER A 65 -5.11 -23.34 5.32
N ASP A 66 -5.03 -23.97 4.15
CA ASP A 66 -4.15 -25.12 3.89
C ASP A 66 -2.72 -24.71 3.50
N LEU A 67 -2.48 -23.42 3.32
CA LEU A 67 -1.14 -22.93 3.00
C LEU A 67 -0.20 -23.13 4.19
N LYS A 68 0.98 -23.63 3.87
CA LYS A 68 2.08 -23.71 4.83
C LYS A 68 2.95 -22.46 4.69
N ASN A 69 3.38 -21.93 5.82
CA ASN A 69 4.28 -20.78 5.83
C ASN A 69 5.62 -21.14 5.18
N PRO A 70 6.00 -20.51 4.06
CA PRO A 70 7.28 -20.77 3.40
C PRO A 70 8.45 -20.04 4.08
N VAL A 71 8.15 -19.07 4.97
CA VAL A 71 9.15 -18.26 5.64
C VAL A 71 9.51 -18.90 6.99
N ALA A 72 10.78 -19.27 7.14
CA ALA A 72 11.26 -19.86 8.38
C ALA A 72 11.07 -18.92 9.57
N VAL A 73 10.70 -19.50 10.72
CA VAL A 73 10.56 -18.77 11.98
C VAL A 73 11.97 -18.47 12.51
N THR A 74 12.46 -17.27 12.21
CA THR A 74 13.77 -16.78 12.66
C THR A 74 13.57 -15.47 13.42
N GLU A 75 14.56 -15.09 14.23
CA GLU A 75 14.54 -13.80 14.93
C GLU A 75 14.41 -12.61 13.94
N ALA A 76 15.12 -12.68 12.82
CA ALA A 76 15.01 -11.66 11.75
C ALA A 76 13.60 -11.60 11.15
N SER A 77 12.96 -12.76 10.91
CA SER A 77 11.58 -12.82 10.42
C SER A 77 10.60 -12.23 11.43
N ILE A 78 10.74 -12.60 12.71
CA ILE A 78 9.89 -12.10 13.80
C ILE A 78 10.06 -10.58 13.94
N LYS A 79 11.31 -10.08 13.90
CA LYS A 79 11.57 -8.64 13.97
C LYS A 79 10.92 -7.90 12.81
N LYS A 80 11.09 -8.37 11.58
CA LYS A 80 10.44 -7.76 10.41
C LYS A 80 8.92 -7.80 10.52
N GLY A 81 8.35 -8.90 10.98
CA GLY A 81 6.92 -9.04 11.24
C GLY A 81 6.41 -8.07 12.31
N ARG A 82 7.19 -7.85 13.38
CA ARG A 82 6.88 -6.86 14.41
C ARG A 82 6.85 -5.45 13.84
N ASP A 83 7.89 -5.05 13.10
CA ASP A 83 8.00 -3.72 12.53
C ASP A 83 6.79 -3.44 11.61
N LEU A 84 6.42 -4.39 10.76
CA LEU A 84 5.23 -4.30 9.90
C LEU A 84 3.92 -4.26 10.69
N TYR A 85 3.80 -5.06 11.74
CA TYR A 85 2.65 -5.07 12.63
C TYR A 85 2.44 -3.70 13.29
N GLN A 86 3.50 -3.09 13.80
CA GLN A 86 3.43 -1.79 14.45
C GLN A 86 3.00 -0.67 13.50
N ILE A 87 3.43 -0.74 12.24
CA ILE A 87 3.12 0.29 11.24
C ILE A 87 1.68 0.16 10.72
N ILE A 88 1.21 -1.09 10.49
CA ILE A 88 -0.04 -1.34 9.75
C ILE A 88 -1.15 -1.83 10.67
N CYS A 89 -0.87 -2.79 11.54
CA CYS A 89 -1.90 -3.53 12.27
C CYS A 89 -2.25 -2.89 13.64
N ALA A 90 -1.23 -2.32 14.31
CA ALA A 90 -1.38 -1.80 15.66
C ALA A 90 -2.36 -0.63 15.77
N ALA A 91 -2.59 0.12 14.69
CA ALA A 91 -3.59 1.19 14.64
C ALA A 91 -4.98 0.69 15.04
N CYS A 92 -5.33 -0.53 14.62
CA CYS A 92 -6.62 -1.15 14.91
C CYS A 92 -6.55 -2.19 16.03
N HIS A 93 -5.50 -3.01 16.07
CA HIS A 93 -5.38 -4.12 17.03
C HIS A 93 -4.63 -3.77 18.32
N GLY A 94 -4.10 -2.55 18.42
CA GLY A 94 -3.26 -2.15 19.54
C GLY A 94 -1.82 -2.69 19.43
N LEU A 95 -0.91 -2.09 20.17
CA LEU A 95 0.49 -2.54 20.19
C LEU A 95 0.64 -3.91 20.86
N SER A 96 -0.23 -4.19 21.85
CA SER A 96 -0.27 -5.47 22.56
C SER A 96 -1.00 -6.58 21.78
N GLY A 97 -1.71 -6.25 20.72
CA GLY A 97 -2.60 -7.15 19.99
C GLY A 97 -3.93 -7.43 20.66
N LYS A 98 -4.22 -6.81 21.81
CA LYS A 98 -5.43 -7.04 22.62
C LYS A 98 -6.62 -6.19 22.23
N ALA A 99 -6.61 -5.62 21.04
CA ALA A 99 -7.63 -4.66 20.59
C ALA A 99 -7.80 -3.48 21.58
N ASP A 100 -6.68 -2.98 22.10
CA ASP A 100 -6.62 -1.90 23.08
C ASP A 100 -6.26 -0.52 22.45
N SER A 101 -6.39 -0.38 21.14
CA SER A 101 -6.22 0.90 20.47
C SER A 101 -7.44 1.80 20.67
N PRO A 102 -7.30 3.14 20.56
CA PRO A 102 -8.42 4.08 20.71
C PRO A 102 -9.59 3.86 19.73
N VAL A 103 -9.34 3.17 18.62
CA VAL A 103 -10.37 2.90 17.60
C VAL A 103 -10.91 1.47 17.65
N SER A 104 -10.26 0.57 18.38
CA SER A 104 -10.58 -0.87 18.41
C SER A 104 -12.04 -1.16 18.68
N GLU A 105 -12.59 -0.56 19.75
CA GLU A 105 -13.99 -0.75 20.14
C GLU A 105 -14.96 -0.25 19.06
N LYS A 106 -14.65 0.89 18.44
CA LYS A 106 -15.51 1.50 17.42
C LYS A 106 -15.62 0.69 16.14
N ILE A 107 -14.55 -0.01 15.77
CA ILE A 107 -14.49 -0.81 14.55
C ILE A 107 -14.67 -2.30 14.80
N GLY A 108 -14.81 -2.73 16.07
CA GLY A 108 -14.94 -4.13 16.41
C GLY A 108 -13.68 -4.95 16.12
N ALA A 109 -12.49 -4.36 16.33
CA ALA A 109 -11.25 -5.09 16.16
C ALA A 109 -11.17 -6.25 17.17
N VAL A 110 -10.65 -7.39 16.74
CA VAL A 110 -10.53 -8.59 17.58
C VAL A 110 -9.22 -8.62 18.34
N ASP A 111 -9.23 -9.22 19.52
CA ASP A 111 -8.03 -9.54 20.30
C ASP A 111 -7.25 -10.65 19.60
N LEU A 112 -6.10 -10.32 19.05
CA LEU A 112 -5.23 -11.27 18.34
C LEU A 112 -4.53 -12.24 19.27
N THR A 113 -4.51 -11.97 20.60
CA THR A 113 -3.94 -12.87 21.60
C THR A 113 -4.94 -13.91 22.11
N ALA A 114 -6.21 -13.79 21.72
CA ALA A 114 -7.23 -14.72 22.11
C ALA A 114 -6.94 -16.14 21.60
N GLU A 115 -7.22 -17.14 22.42
CA GLU A 115 -6.90 -18.55 22.15
C GLU A 115 -7.46 -19.02 20.80
N TYR A 116 -8.69 -18.64 20.46
CA TYR A 116 -9.30 -19.06 19.18
C TYR A 116 -8.57 -18.50 17.96
N ILE A 117 -8.00 -17.28 18.05
CA ILE A 117 -7.18 -16.70 16.99
C ILE A 117 -5.84 -17.44 16.90
N GLN A 118 -5.22 -17.71 18.04
CA GLN A 118 -3.94 -18.42 18.09
C GLN A 118 -4.04 -19.88 17.62
N ASN A 119 -5.24 -20.49 17.68
CA ASN A 119 -5.50 -21.82 17.16
C ASN A 119 -5.74 -21.89 15.65
N TYR A 120 -5.95 -20.75 14.97
CA TYR A 120 -6.03 -20.76 13.51
C TYR A 120 -4.70 -21.20 12.88
N SER A 121 -4.80 -21.82 11.71
CA SER A 121 -3.60 -22.14 10.90
C SER A 121 -2.89 -20.87 10.44
N ASP A 122 -1.60 -20.97 10.20
CA ASP A 122 -0.80 -19.87 9.63
C ASP A 122 -1.38 -19.39 8.30
N GLY A 123 -1.85 -20.33 7.46
CA GLY A 123 -2.48 -20.05 6.20
C GLY A 123 -3.78 -19.26 6.35
N TYR A 124 -4.61 -19.58 7.37
CA TYR A 124 -5.84 -18.85 7.61
C TYR A 124 -5.58 -17.40 8.05
N ILE A 125 -4.58 -17.17 8.91
CA ILE A 125 -4.17 -15.83 9.32
C ILE A 125 -3.60 -15.07 8.11
N TYR A 126 -2.74 -15.71 7.33
CA TYR A 126 -2.23 -15.15 6.08
C TYR A 126 -3.34 -14.76 5.11
N GLY A 127 -4.33 -15.63 4.92
CA GLY A 127 -5.50 -15.37 4.10
C GLY A 127 -6.33 -14.19 4.62
N THR A 128 -6.47 -14.09 5.95
CA THR A 128 -7.17 -12.96 6.58
C THR A 128 -6.46 -11.64 6.31
N ILE A 129 -5.14 -11.60 6.41
CA ILE A 129 -4.35 -10.40 6.06
C ILE A 129 -4.47 -10.10 4.57
N THR A 130 -4.43 -11.13 3.72
CA THR A 130 -4.46 -10.98 2.27
C THR A 130 -5.78 -10.45 1.73
N PHE A 131 -6.88 -11.07 2.15
CA PHE A 131 -8.22 -10.84 1.58
C PHE A 131 -9.13 -10.01 2.49
N GLY A 132 -8.68 -9.75 3.71
CA GLY A 132 -9.50 -9.08 4.70
C GLY A 132 -10.57 -9.99 5.33
N SER A 133 -11.46 -9.36 6.07
CA SER A 133 -12.66 -10.00 6.65
C SER A 133 -13.82 -8.99 6.65
N ALA A 134 -14.92 -9.29 7.34
CA ALA A 134 -16.13 -8.45 7.32
C ALA A 134 -15.87 -6.94 7.56
N ILE A 135 -14.92 -6.60 8.42
CA ILE A 135 -14.57 -5.22 8.80
C ILE A 135 -13.11 -4.92 8.47
N MET A 136 -12.23 -5.92 8.59
CA MET A 136 -10.81 -5.77 8.32
C MET A 136 -10.55 -5.62 6.81
N PRO A 137 -9.91 -4.53 6.36
CA PRO A 137 -9.56 -4.36 4.95
C PRO A 137 -8.52 -5.40 4.52
N ALA A 138 -8.45 -5.65 3.21
CA ALA A 138 -7.43 -6.50 2.61
C ALA A 138 -6.10 -5.72 2.50
N TYR A 139 -4.98 -6.40 2.76
CA TYR A 139 -3.63 -5.84 2.62
C TYR A 139 -2.78 -6.56 1.55
N GLY A 140 -3.38 -7.47 0.82
CA GLY A 140 -2.69 -8.23 -0.21
C GLY A 140 -3.36 -8.20 -1.58
N VAL A 141 -4.56 -7.69 -1.65
CA VAL A 141 -5.32 -7.55 -2.88
C VAL A 141 -6.21 -6.30 -2.83
N VAL A 142 -6.33 -5.63 -3.96
CA VAL A 142 -7.34 -4.59 -4.13
C VAL A 142 -8.61 -5.28 -4.64
N ASN A 143 -9.71 -5.10 -3.95
CA ASN A 143 -11.02 -5.67 -4.32
C ASN A 143 -12.10 -4.58 -4.35
N GLU A 144 -13.34 -4.94 -4.70
CA GLU A 144 -14.46 -4.01 -4.81
C GLU A 144 -14.84 -3.34 -3.49
N GLN A 145 -14.55 -4.00 -2.36
CA GLN A 145 -14.79 -3.45 -1.01
C GLN A 145 -13.66 -2.53 -0.55
N GLY A 146 -12.68 -2.26 -1.40
CA GLY A 146 -11.45 -1.56 -1.05
C GLY A 146 -10.33 -2.54 -0.69
N GLY A 147 -9.33 -2.07 -0.01
CA GLY A 147 -8.15 -2.83 0.31
C GLY A 147 -6.93 -2.25 -0.38
N SER A 148 -5.78 -2.77 -0.02
CA SER A 148 -4.49 -2.33 -0.53
C SER A 148 -3.63 -3.52 -0.89
N ASN A 149 -2.54 -3.25 -1.57
CA ASN A 149 -1.48 -4.22 -1.85
C ASN A 149 -0.17 -3.77 -1.18
N ASP A 150 -0.29 -3.23 0.04
CA ASP A 150 0.83 -2.62 0.75
C ASP A 150 1.80 -3.66 1.30
N LEU A 151 1.34 -4.91 1.50
CA LEU A 151 2.18 -6.00 1.96
C LEU A 151 2.42 -7.02 0.85
N SER A 152 3.68 -7.26 0.54
CA SER A 152 4.07 -8.37 -0.32
C SER A 152 3.71 -9.73 0.31
N PRO A 153 3.60 -10.82 -0.47
CA PRO A 153 3.34 -12.15 0.07
C PRO A 153 4.31 -12.56 1.18
N GLU A 154 5.59 -12.25 1.04
CA GLU A 154 6.62 -12.58 2.03
C GLU A 154 6.43 -11.76 3.33
N GLU A 155 6.11 -10.48 3.22
CA GLU A 155 5.87 -9.62 4.38
C GLU A 155 4.67 -10.06 5.20
N ARG A 156 3.60 -10.50 4.55
CA ARG A 156 2.45 -11.09 5.26
C ARG A 156 2.84 -12.32 6.07
N TRP A 157 3.71 -13.19 5.55
CA TRP A 157 4.22 -14.33 6.29
C TRP A 157 5.12 -13.94 7.46
N HIS A 158 5.90 -12.86 7.35
CA HIS A 158 6.64 -12.32 8.49
C HIS A 158 5.71 -11.85 9.60
N VAL A 159 4.60 -11.18 9.23
CA VAL A 159 3.56 -10.79 10.21
C VAL A 159 2.95 -12.02 10.89
N VAL A 160 2.63 -13.08 10.14
CA VAL A 160 2.14 -14.35 10.71
C VAL A 160 3.14 -14.92 11.72
N ASN A 161 4.43 -14.94 11.38
CA ASN A 161 5.48 -15.42 12.30
C ASN A 161 5.51 -14.61 13.59
N TYR A 162 5.40 -13.29 13.53
CA TYR A 162 5.33 -12.45 14.71
C TYR A 162 4.08 -12.73 15.55
N LEU A 163 2.90 -12.78 14.95
CA LEU A 163 1.64 -13.02 15.63
C LEU A 163 1.62 -14.37 16.38
N LYS A 164 2.16 -15.42 15.76
CA LYS A 164 2.13 -16.78 16.30
C LYS A 164 3.23 -17.06 17.33
N HIS A 165 4.37 -16.43 17.21
CA HIS A 165 5.55 -16.83 17.97
C HIS A 165 6.02 -15.80 18.99
N GLN A 166 5.64 -14.53 18.84
CA GLN A 166 6.17 -13.47 19.68
C GLN A 166 5.11 -12.58 20.34
N LEU A 167 4.01 -12.25 19.67
CA LEU A 167 3.03 -11.27 20.15
C LEU A 167 2.56 -11.54 21.58
N MET A 168 2.22 -12.78 21.90
CA MET A 168 1.78 -13.17 23.26
C MET A 168 2.88 -13.09 24.32
N LYS A 169 4.14 -13.12 23.92
CA LYS A 169 5.29 -13.14 24.85
C LYS A 169 5.78 -11.74 25.20
N GLU A 170 5.35 -10.73 24.45
CA GLU A 170 5.78 -9.36 24.68
C GLU A 170 4.94 -8.72 25.78
N PRO A 171 5.58 -8.21 26.87
CA PRO A 171 4.86 -7.39 27.82
C PRO A 171 4.45 -6.08 27.14
N ALA A 172 3.24 -5.60 27.41
CA ALA A 172 2.71 -4.36 26.83
C ALA A 172 3.64 -3.14 27.02
N SER A 173 4.47 -3.17 28.07
CA SER A 173 5.47 -2.14 28.39
C SER A 173 6.73 -2.18 27.51
N ALA A 174 6.99 -3.26 26.78
CA ALA A 174 8.17 -3.40 25.92
C ALA A 174 7.92 -2.92 24.50
N VAL A 175 6.67 -2.61 24.15
CA VAL A 175 6.29 -2.18 22.81
C VAL A 175 6.33 -0.66 22.74
N THR A 176 7.50 -0.11 22.48
CA THR A 176 7.68 1.30 22.12
C THR A 176 7.73 1.43 20.60
N TYR A 177 7.11 2.49 20.07
CA TYR A 177 7.28 2.84 18.67
C TYR A 177 8.77 3.00 18.38
N SER A 178 9.28 2.27 17.38
CA SER A 178 10.62 2.50 16.88
C SER A 178 10.69 3.96 16.39
N THR A 179 11.41 4.81 17.10
CA THR A 179 11.74 6.15 16.61
C THR A 179 12.70 5.97 15.43
N TYR A 180 12.24 6.33 14.24
CA TYR A 180 13.07 6.47 13.04
C TYR A 180 14.00 7.66 13.15
#